data_10275553262d7e44f6eb04c98e42b63d
#
_entry.id   10275553262d7e44f6eb04c98e42b63d
#
_cell.length_a   1.000
_cell.length_b   1.000
_cell.length_c   1.000
_cell.angle_alpha   90.00
_cell.angle_beta   90.00
_cell.angle_gamma   90.00
#
_symmetry.space_group_name_H-M   'P 1'
#
loop_
_entity.id
_entity.type
_entity.pdbx_description
1 polymer ?
#
loop_
_entity_poly.entity_id
_entity_poly.type
_entity_poly.pdbx_seq_one_letter_code
_entity_poly.pdbx_strand_id
1 'polypeptide(L)'
;SDKSPDVSGIKVELSSRRFEQDLFKLDTANFTTNFDQLLAKYPSFGENYLSAILNADPKWSADSAADYVTGFITAYKPVYDSAQKVFKDFDKYEKEIKQALQFVKHYFPAYKDRKQIITYIGPLDGYGDILSDDAIIIGLQHHLGKSFSLYRSALVQETYPEYISNRFEPDYIPVNCMQNIM
;
A
#
# COMPACT_ATOMS: atom_id res chain seq x y z
N SER A 1 -16.36 11.93 32.07
CA SER A 1 -16.19 11.17 30.83
C SER A 1 -15.61 12.12 29.79
N ASP A 2 -14.34 11.98 29.49
CA ASP A 2 -13.70 12.69 28.38
C ASP A 2 -14.35 12.26 27.08
N LYS A 3 -15.25 13.11 26.58
CA LYS A 3 -15.80 12.92 25.23
C LYS A 3 -14.70 13.30 24.24
N SER A 4 -14.40 12.41 23.32
CA SER A 4 -13.51 12.73 22.18
C SER A 4 -13.99 14.02 21.50
N PRO A 5 -13.08 14.90 21.08
CA PRO A 5 -13.47 16.13 20.41
C PRO A 5 -14.20 15.85 19.09
N ASP A 6 -15.15 16.72 18.76
CA ASP A 6 -15.78 16.68 17.45
C ASP A 6 -14.84 17.28 16.40
N VAL A 7 -14.31 16.46 15.53
CA VAL A 7 -13.37 16.84 14.47
C VAL A 7 -14.02 16.91 13.09
N SER A 8 -15.33 16.71 13.00
CA SER A 8 -16.07 16.63 11.72
C SER A 8 -15.97 17.89 10.86
N GLY A 9 -15.77 19.05 11.49
CA GLY A 9 -15.57 20.32 10.79
C GLY A 9 -14.17 20.57 10.25
N ILE A 10 -13.20 19.72 10.60
CA ILE A 10 -11.83 19.89 10.15
C ILE A 10 -11.71 19.33 8.72
N LYS A 11 -11.30 20.20 7.78
CA LYS A 11 -11.18 19.82 6.38
C LYS A 11 -9.92 18.99 6.16
N VAL A 12 -10.11 17.78 5.61
CA VAL A 12 -9.04 16.89 5.13
C VAL A 12 -9.41 16.49 3.71
N GLU A 13 -8.53 16.79 2.76
CA GLU A 13 -8.65 16.31 1.38
C GLU A 13 -7.84 15.04 1.24
N LEU A 14 -8.51 13.94 0.87
CA LEU A 14 -7.88 12.65 0.75
C LEU A 14 -8.57 11.86 -0.35
N SER A 15 -7.77 11.31 -1.26
CA SER A 15 -8.26 10.42 -2.31
C SER A 15 -7.36 9.18 -2.41
N SER A 16 -7.91 8.08 -2.87
CA SER A 16 -7.20 6.80 -2.99
C SER A 16 -6.91 6.46 -4.45
N ARG A 17 -5.69 5.97 -4.68
CA ARG A 17 -5.26 5.39 -5.96
C ARG A 17 -4.85 3.94 -5.72
N ARG A 18 -5.43 3.05 -6.51
CA ARG A 18 -5.23 1.60 -6.37
C ARG A 18 -4.19 1.13 -7.38
N PHE A 19 -2.90 1.34 -7.06
CA PHE A 19 -1.79 1.00 -7.96
C PHE A 19 -1.78 -0.49 -8.34
N GLU A 20 -2.11 -1.37 -7.40
CA GLU A 20 -2.16 -2.80 -7.68
C GLU A 20 -3.19 -3.15 -8.76
N GLN A 21 -4.32 -2.46 -8.79
CA GLN A 21 -5.30 -2.69 -9.84
C GLN A 21 -4.78 -2.25 -11.20
N ASP A 22 -4.13 -1.11 -11.26
CA ASP A 22 -3.54 -0.62 -12.51
C ASP A 22 -2.44 -1.56 -13.00
N LEU A 23 -1.57 -2.02 -12.10
CA LEU A 23 -0.46 -2.90 -12.46
C LEU A 23 -0.92 -4.27 -12.93
N PHE A 24 -1.79 -4.94 -12.16
CA PHE A 24 -2.21 -6.31 -12.46
C PHE A 24 -3.17 -6.41 -13.64
N LYS A 25 -3.69 -5.28 -14.13
CA LYS A 25 -4.55 -5.19 -15.31
C LYS A 25 -3.80 -4.77 -16.58
N LEU A 26 -2.50 -4.50 -16.49
CA LEU A 26 -1.73 -4.13 -17.69
C LEU A 26 -1.78 -5.22 -18.74
N ASP A 27 -1.95 -4.79 -19.99
CA ASP A 27 -1.82 -5.68 -21.13
C ASP A 27 -0.39 -6.19 -21.24
N THR A 28 -0.23 -7.52 -21.33
CA THR A 28 1.08 -8.17 -21.50
C THR A 28 1.68 -7.94 -22.88
N ALA A 29 0.84 -7.66 -23.90
CA ALA A 29 1.33 -7.14 -25.16
C ALA A 29 1.88 -5.73 -24.96
N ASN A 30 3.10 -5.47 -25.42
CA ASN A 30 3.80 -4.19 -25.20
C ASN A 30 3.96 -3.83 -23.71
N PHE A 31 4.22 -4.81 -22.86
CA PHE A 31 4.27 -4.63 -21.40
C PHE A 31 5.30 -3.57 -21.00
N THR A 32 6.49 -3.57 -21.59
CA THR A 32 7.52 -2.57 -21.27
C THR A 32 7.00 -1.15 -21.42
N THR A 33 6.38 -0.84 -22.55
CA THR A 33 5.81 0.49 -22.82
C THR A 33 4.68 0.82 -21.85
N ASN A 34 3.76 -0.13 -21.65
CA ASN A 34 2.60 0.05 -20.76
C ASN A 34 3.05 0.25 -19.31
N PHE A 35 4.07 -0.48 -18.88
CA PHE A 35 4.61 -0.36 -17.53
C PHE A 35 5.30 1.00 -17.32
N ASP A 36 6.11 1.46 -18.28
CA ASP A 36 6.73 2.78 -18.22
C ASP A 36 5.69 3.89 -18.15
N GLN A 37 4.60 3.78 -18.90
CA GLN A 37 3.50 4.73 -18.85
C GLN A 37 2.79 4.71 -17.49
N LEU A 38 2.62 3.52 -16.91
CA LEU A 38 2.05 3.40 -15.57
C LEU A 38 2.92 4.08 -14.52
N LEU A 39 4.21 3.83 -14.52
CA LEU A 39 5.15 4.46 -13.58
C LEU A 39 5.12 5.99 -13.69
N ALA A 40 4.99 6.51 -14.91
CA ALA A 40 4.90 7.96 -15.14
C ALA A 40 3.64 8.59 -14.52
N LYS A 41 2.56 7.82 -14.35
CA LYS A 41 1.33 8.27 -13.67
C LYS A 41 1.47 8.30 -12.14
N TYR A 42 2.52 7.70 -11.60
CA TYR A 42 2.82 7.66 -10.17
C TYR A 42 4.23 8.18 -9.95
N PRO A 43 4.46 9.48 -10.15
CA PRO A 43 5.80 10.07 -9.93
C PRO A 43 6.23 9.83 -8.49
N SER A 44 7.50 9.63 -8.24
CA SER A 44 8.11 9.21 -6.98
C SER A 44 7.73 7.80 -6.55
N PHE A 45 6.45 7.50 -6.37
CA PHE A 45 6.03 6.14 -5.98
C PHE A 45 6.45 5.09 -7.01
N GLY A 46 6.26 5.36 -8.30
CA GLY A 46 6.61 4.41 -9.37
C GLY A 46 8.07 4.00 -9.35
N GLU A 47 8.98 4.97 -9.22
CA GLU A 47 10.41 4.69 -9.10
C GLU A 47 10.73 3.89 -7.84
N ASN A 48 10.16 4.27 -6.70
CA ASN A 48 10.35 3.57 -5.44
C ASN A 48 9.77 2.16 -5.45
N TYR A 49 8.65 1.97 -6.15
CA TYR A 49 8.06 0.64 -6.30
C TYR A 49 9.03 -0.31 -6.98
N LEU A 50 9.59 0.09 -8.11
CA LEU A 50 10.52 -0.75 -8.87
C LEU A 50 11.83 -0.99 -8.10
N SER A 51 12.43 0.06 -7.54
CA SER A 51 13.75 -0.02 -6.92
C SER A 51 13.73 -0.52 -5.47
N ALA A 52 12.88 0.06 -4.62
CA ALA A 52 12.87 -0.25 -3.18
C ALA A 52 11.90 -1.37 -2.83
N ILE A 53 10.69 -1.38 -3.37
CA ILE A 53 9.67 -2.38 -3.03
C ILE A 53 9.94 -3.70 -3.73
N LEU A 54 10.13 -3.69 -5.05
CA LEU A 54 10.44 -4.89 -5.82
C LEU A 54 11.93 -5.23 -5.86
N ASN A 55 12.77 -4.31 -5.43
CA ASN A 55 14.23 -4.47 -5.37
C ASN A 55 14.85 -4.82 -6.71
N ALA A 56 14.38 -4.18 -7.79
CA ALA A 56 14.95 -4.35 -9.12
C ALA A 56 16.31 -3.67 -9.21
N ASP A 57 17.24 -4.28 -9.94
CA ASP A 57 18.55 -3.70 -10.17
C ASP A 57 18.42 -2.47 -11.09
N PRO A 58 18.88 -1.28 -10.67
CA PRO A 58 18.78 -0.07 -11.49
C PRO A 58 19.62 -0.14 -12.77
N LYS A 59 20.54 -1.09 -12.87
CA LYS A 59 21.37 -1.32 -14.06
C LYS A 59 20.68 -2.14 -15.13
N TRP A 60 19.54 -2.77 -14.82
CA TRP A 60 18.82 -3.55 -15.82
C TRP A 60 18.27 -2.66 -16.93
N SER A 61 18.22 -3.22 -18.13
CA SER A 61 17.47 -2.61 -19.24
C SER A 61 15.97 -2.53 -18.90
N ALA A 62 15.26 -1.68 -19.61
CA ALA A 62 13.80 -1.58 -19.47
C ALA A 62 13.11 -2.92 -19.72
N ASP A 63 13.57 -3.70 -20.71
CA ASP A 63 13.02 -5.03 -21.00
C ASP A 63 13.30 -6.03 -19.90
N SER A 64 14.51 -6.04 -19.33
CA SER A 64 14.84 -6.91 -18.20
C SER A 64 14.02 -6.58 -16.95
N ALA A 65 13.85 -5.30 -16.66
CA ALA A 65 12.98 -4.85 -15.56
C ALA A 65 11.53 -5.25 -15.80
N ALA A 66 11.03 -5.12 -17.02
CA ALA A 66 9.69 -5.53 -17.40
C ALA A 66 9.48 -7.05 -17.23
N ASP A 67 10.44 -7.86 -17.62
CA ASP A 67 10.40 -9.32 -17.43
C ASP A 67 10.35 -9.69 -15.95
N TYR A 68 11.14 -9.03 -15.13
CA TYR A 68 11.14 -9.22 -13.67
C TYR A 68 9.78 -8.87 -13.06
N VAL A 69 9.19 -7.75 -13.46
CA VAL A 69 7.86 -7.34 -12.98
C VAL A 69 6.77 -8.29 -13.46
N THR A 70 6.84 -8.75 -14.71
CA THR A 70 5.90 -9.75 -15.24
C THR A 70 5.97 -11.05 -14.43
N GLY A 71 7.17 -11.49 -14.07
CA GLY A 71 7.37 -12.65 -13.19
C GLY A 71 6.74 -12.44 -11.80
N PHE A 72 6.90 -11.25 -11.23
CA PHE A 72 6.25 -10.88 -9.97
C PHE A 72 4.73 -10.92 -10.08
N ILE A 73 4.16 -10.31 -11.10
CA ILE A 73 2.71 -10.31 -11.34
C ILE A 73 2.17 -11.74 -11.42
N THR A 74 2.85 -12.62 -12.16
CA THR A 74 2.45 -14.02 -12.28
C THR A 74 2.49 -14.75 -10.94
N ALA A 75 3.58 -14.58 -10.19
CA ALA A 75 3.76 -15.24 -8.90
C ALA A 75 2.78 -14.73 -7.83
N TYR A 76 2.45 -13.44 -7.86
CA TYR A 76 1.60 -12.78 -6.87
C TYR A 76 0.13 -12.67 -7.28
N LYS A 77 -0.28 -13.26 -8.40
CA LYS A 77 -1.69 -13.29 -8.81
C LYS A 77 -2.62 -13.80 -7.71
N PRO A 78 -2.31 -14.89 -6.98
CA PRO A 78 -3.14 -15.35 -5.88
C PRO A 78 -3.27 -14.32 -4.74
N VAL A 79 -2.19 -13.62 -4.41
CA VAL A 79 -2.20 -12.54 -3.40
C VAL A 79 -3.09 -11.39 -3.86
N TYR A 80 -2.93 -10.96 -5.12
CA TYR A 80 -3.78 -9.95 -5.73
C TYR A 80 -5.26 -10.34 -5.71
N ASP A 81 -5.59 -11.56 -6.11
CA ASP A 81 -6.98 -12.04 -6.13
C ASP A 81 -7.59 -12.03 -4.72
N SER A 82 -6.84 -12.43 -3.70
CA SER A 82 -7.28 -12.33 -2.31
C SER A 82 -7.48 -10.88 -1.88
N ALA A 83 -6.58 -9.98 -2.26
CA ALA A 83 -6.69 -8.55 -1.96
C ALA A 83 -7.94 -7.93 -2.62
N GLN A 84 -8.29 -8.34 -3.85
CA GLN A 84 -9.48 -7.86 -4.53
C GLN A 84 -10.78 -8.30 -3.84
N LYS A 85 -10.78 -9.46 -3.20
CA LYS A 85 -11.93 -9.92 -2.40
C LYS A 85 -12.06 -9.15 -1.10
N VAL A 86 -10.95 -8.96 -0.37
CA VAL A 86 -10.93 -8.24 0.91
C VAL A 86 -11.19 -6.76 0.72
N PHE A 87 -10.57 -6.17 -0.29
CA PHE A 87 -10.63 -4.73 -0.59
C PHE A 87 -11.36 -4.45 -1.92
N LYS A 88 -12.50 -5.10 -2.12
CA LYS A 88 -13.37 -4.81 -3.27
C LYS A 88 -13.74 -3.33 -3.30
N ASP A 89 -13.96 -2.76 -2.12
CA ASP A 89 -14.19 -1.35 -1.86
C ASP A 89 -13.24 -0.89 -0.76
N PHE A 90 -12.52 0.21 -1.00
CA PHE A 90 -11.58 0.80 -0.06
C PHE A 90 -12.16 1.98 0.73
N ASP A 91 -13.38 2.40 0.44
CA ASP A 91 -14.00 3.61 0.99
C ASP A 91 -14.05 3.63 2.52
N LYS A 92 -14.32 2.50 3.15
CA LYS A 92 -14.33 2.39 4.61
C LYS A 92 -12.99 2.82 5.22
N TYR A 93 -11.89 2.34 4.65
CA TYR A 93 -10.53 2.62 5.16
C TYR A 93 -10.10 4.04 4.83
N GLU A 94 -10.45 4.55 3.67
CA GLU A 94 -10.23 5.96 3.33
C GLU A 94 -10.91 6.88 4.34
N LYS A 95 -12.17 6.61 4.69
CA LYS A 95 -12.92 7.37 5.70
C LYS A 95 -12.27 7.29 7.07
N GLU A 96 -11.84 6.12 7.49
CA GLU A 96 -11.17 5.92 8.78
C GLU A 96 -9.83 6.67 8.85
N ILE A 97 -9.04 6.64 7.78
CA ILE A 97 -7.79 7.40 7.69
C ILE A 97 -8.08 8.89 7.70
N LYS A 98 -9.08 9.34 6.96
CA LYS A 98 -9.50 10.75 6.94
C LYS A 98 -9.87 11.24 8.33
N GLN A 99 -10.66 10.47 9.07
CA GLN A 99 -11.02 10.80 10.45
C GLN A 99 -9.77 10.85 11.35
N ALA A 100 -8.87 9.89 11.20
CA ALA A 100 -7.61 9.90 11.95
C ALA A 100 -6.80 11.17 11.69
N LEU A 101 -6.73 11.62 10.43
CA LEU A 101 -6.05 12.86 10.07
C LEU A 101 -6.77 14.10 10.63
N GLN A 102 -8.08 14.08 10.73
CA GLN A 102 -8.84 15.16 11.40
C GLN A 102 -8.42 15.28 12.87
N PHE A 103 -8.26 14.17 13.58
CA PHE A 103 -7.74 14.18 14.95
C PHE A 103 -6.30 14.70 15.02
N VAL A 104 -5.44 14.28 14.08
CA VAL A 104 -4.06 14.81 14.02
C VAL A 104 -4.06 16.32 13.88
N LYS A 105 -4.87 16.86 12.97
CA LYS A 105 -4.95 18.31 12.75
C LYS A 105 -5.56 19.06 13.94
N HIS A 106 -6.47 18.43 14.66
CA HIS A 106 -7.04 19.00 15.87
C HIS A 106 -5.96 19.23 16.95
N TYR A 107 -5.13 18.22 17.18
CA TYR A 107 -4.08 18.28 18.20
C TYR A 107 -2.79 18.95 17.70
N PHE A 108 -2.54 18.91 16.40
CA PHE A 108 -1.35 19.47 15.76
C PHE A 108 -1.74 20.30 14.53
N PRO A 109 -2.26 21.54 14.74
CA PRO A 109 -2.80 22.34 13.63
C PRO A 109 -1.79 22.66 12.52
N ALA A 110 -0.50 22.62 12.82
CA ALA A 110 0.56 22.87 11.84
C ALA A 110 0.89 21.65 10.99
N TYR A 111 0.29 20.48 11.27
CA TYR A 111 0.53 19.28 10.49
C TYR A 111 0.04 19.47 9.05
N LYS A 112 0.93 19.15 8.09
CA LYS A 112 0.60 19.22 6.65
C LYS A 112 0.10 17.86 6.19
N ASP A 113 -1.13 17.82 5.74
CA ASP A 113 -1.74 16.59 5.25
C ASP A 113 -1.08 16.09 3.96
N ARG A 114 -0.96 14.78 3.88
CA ARG A 114 -0.82 14.09 2.61
C ARG A 114 -2.20 13.99 1.97
N LYS A 115 -2.26 14.25 0.65
CA LYS A 115 -3.56 14.36 -0.05
C LYS A 115 -3.99 13.07 -0.71
N GLN A 116 -3.15 12.05 -0.73
CA GLN A 116 -3.45 10.80 -1.40
C GLN A 116 -3.03 9.58 -0.60
N ILE A 117 -3.80 8.52 -0.78
CA ILE A 117 -3.47 7.17 -0.40
C ILE A 117 -3.11 6.43 -1.68
N ILE A 118 -2.04 5.65 -1.64
CA ILE A 118 -1.68 4.73 -2.71
C ILE A 118 -1.65 3.32 -2.11
N THR A 119 -2.50 2.43 -2.64
CA THR A 119 -2.45 1.00 -2.29
C THR A 119 -1.59 0.24 -3.28
N TYR A 120 -0.91 -0.78 -2.83
CA TYR A 120 -0.06 -1.62 -3.69
C TYR A 120 0.00 -3.05 -3.17
N ILE A 121 0.49 -3.95 -4.01
CA ILE A 121 0.92 -5.31 -3.65
C ILE A 121 2.43 -5.38 -3.82
N GLY A 122 3.13 -5.74 -2.77
CA GLY A 122 4.57 -5.99 -2.78
C GLY A 122 4.90 -7.37 -2.25
N PRO A 123 6.19 -7.72 -2.16
CA PRO A 123 6.63 -8.98 -1.60
C PRO A 123 6.13 -9.18 -0.16
N LEU A 124 5.69 -10.39 0.16
CA LEU A 124 5.17 -10.71 1.49
C LEU A 124 6.21 -10.54 2.61
N ASP A 125 7.48 -10.68 2.28
CA ASP A 125 8.63 -10.47 3.18
C ASP A 125 9.25 -9.07 3.05
N GLY A 126 8.66 -8.20 2.24
CA GLY A 126 9.14 -6.84 2.02
C GLY A 126 8.43 -5.79 2.86
N TYR A 127 8.48 -4.56 2.39
CA TYR A 127 7.85 -3.42 3.06
C TYR A 127 6.32 -3.56 3.07
N GLY A 128 5.71 -3.07 4.17
CA GLY A 128 4.27 -2.94 4.29
C GLY A 128 3.81 -1.49 4.09
N ASP A 129 3.26 -0.91 5.16
CA ASP A 129 2.75 0.47 5.13
C ASP A 129 3.89 1.45 5.39
N ILE A 130 4.00 2.44 4.51
CA ILE A 130 5.05 3.46 4.56
C ILE A 130 4.45 4.84 4.28
N LEU A 131 5.22 5.88 4.60
CA LEU A 131 4.88 7.26 4.26
C LEU A 131 5.90 7.82 3.28
N SER A 132 5.41 8.57 2.31
CA SER A 132 6.22 9.50 1.53
C SER A 132 5.81 10.94 1.86
N ASP A 133 6.47 11.92 1.27
CA ASP A 133 6.17 13.33 1.53
C ASP A 133 4.75 13.71 1.07
N ASP A 134 4.22 13.03 0.05
CA ASP A 134 2.96 13.37 -0.61
C ASP A 134 1.88 12.30 -0.50
N ALA A 135 2.19 11.10 0.02
CA ALA A 135 1.26 9.99 0.06
C ALA A 135 1.38 9.12 1.31
N ILE A 136 0.25 8.56 1.70
CA ILE A 136 0.14 7.43 2.61
C ILE A 136 0.11 6.17 1.75
N ILE A 137 1.06 5.29 1.95
CA ILE A 137 1.29 4.14 1.08
C ILE A 137 0.98 2.87 1.87
N ILE A 138 0.06 2.06 1.36
CA ILE A 138 -0.49 0.89 2.05
C ILE A 138 -0.22 -0.36 1.24
N GLY A 139 0.55 -1.28 1.83
CA GLY A 139 0.83 -2.60 1.27
C GLY A 139 -0.27 -3.59 1.63
N LEU A 140 -1.21 -3.80 0.72
CA LEU A 140 -2.37 -4.66 0.97
C LEU A 140 -1.98 -6.12 1.25
N GLN A 141 -0.80 -6.57 0.81
CA GLN A 141 -0.29 -7.92 1.10
C GLN A 141 -0.16 -8.19 2.59
N HIS A 142 -0.09 -7.17 3.44
CA HIS A 142 -0.01 -7.28 4.89
C HIS A 142 -1.33 -6.98 5.62
N HIS A 143 -2.46 -7.01 4.90
CA HIS A 143 -3.78 -6.71 5.46
C HIS A 143 -4.87 -7.67 4.98
N LEU A 144 -4.49 -8.90 4.61
CA LEU A 144 -5.44 -9.86 4.03
C LEU A 144 -6.21 -10.68 5.07
N GLY A 145 -5.92 -10.46 6.35
CA GLY A 145 -6.44 -11.26 7.46
C GLY A 145 -5.39 -12.23 7.98
N LYS A 146 -5.26 -12.35 9.29
CA LYS A 146 -4.24 -13.18 9.95
C LYS A 146 -4.28 -14.66 9.56
N SER A 147 -5.43 -15.15 9.08
CA SER A 147 -5.62 -16.52 8.64
C SER A 147 -5.21 -16.77 7.18
N PHE A 148 -4.78 -15.73 6.47
CA PHE A 148 -4.26 -15.91 5.09
C PHE A 148 -3.10 -16.90 5.09
N SER A 149 -3.23 -17.98 4.32
CA SER A 149 -2.37 -19.16 4.43
C SER A 149 -0.88 -18.87 4.22
N LEU A 150 -0.55 -17.95 3.31
CA LEU A 150 0.84 -17.62 3.00
C LEU A 150 1.55 -16.87 4.15
N TYR A 151 0.84 -16.33 5.11
CA TYR A 151 1.48 -15.71 6.28
C TYR A 151 2.19 -16.72 7.19
N ARG A 152 1.87 -18.00 7.06
CA ARG A 152 2.52 -19.07 7.83
C ARG A 152 3.70 -19.69 7.11
N SER A 153 4.00 -19.23 5.89
CA SER A 153 5.18 -19.68 5.16
C SER A 153 6.47 -19.31 5.89
N ALA A 154 7.52 -20.08 5.67
CA ALA A 154 8.85 -19.76 6.21
C ALA A 154 9.33 -18.38 5.77
N LEU A 155 9.07 -18.01 4.53
CA LEU A 155 9.43 -16.70 3.97
C LEU A 155 8.87 -15.56 4.82
N VAL A 156 7.60 -15.61 5.18
CA VAL A 156 6.97 -14.55 5.99
C VAL A 156 7.45 -14.64 7.44
N GLN A 157 7.47 -15.83 8.04
CA GLN A 157 7.77 -15.99 9.46
C GLN A 157 9.22 -15.63 9.81
N GLU A 158 10.16 -15.77 8.89
CA GLU A 158 11.55 -15.33 9.08
C GLU A 158 11.67 -13.82 9.22
N THR A 159 10.83 -13.05 8.49
CA THR A 159 10.83 -11.58 8.53
C THR A 159 9.82 -11.03 9.52
N TYR A 160 8.63 -11.62 9.56
CA TYR A 160 7.51 -11.19 10.37
C TYR A 160 7.02 -12.34 11.27
N PRO A 161 7.57 -12.47 12.50
CA PRO A 161 7.12 -13.48 13.44
C PRO A 161 5.63 -13.41 13.74
N GLU A 162 5.07 -14.47 14.29
CA GLU A 162 3.62 -14.60 14.48
C GLU A 162 2.99 -13.42 15.22
N TYR A 163 3.66 -12.87 16.24
CA TYR A 163 3.12 -11.74 16.98
C TYR A 163 2.99 -10.46 16.12
N ILE A 164 3.75 -10.36 15.03
CA ILE A 164 3.61 -9.28 14.04
C ILE A 164 2.58 -9.67 12.98
N SER A 165 2.69 -10.87 12.40
CA SER A 165 1.80 -11.30 11.32
C SER A 165 0.34 -11.47 11.77
N ASN A 166 0.08 -11.68 13.06
CA ASN A 166 -1.26 -11.66 13.62
C ASN A 166 -1.96 -10.28 13.51
N ARG A 167 -1.21 -9.23 13.21
CA ARG A 167 -1.72 -7.87 12.94
C ARG A 167 -1.95 -7.60 11.45
N PHE A 168 -1.74 -8.58 10.58
CA PHE A 168 -1.97 -8.44 9.14
C PHE A 168 -3.46 -8.54 8.81
N GLU A 169 -4.21 -7.61 9.38
CA GLU A 169 -5.66 -7.49 9.29
C GLU A 169 -6.03 -6.15 8.62
N PRO A 170 -7.16 -6.10 7.92
CA PRO A 170 -7.65 -4.84 7.35
C PRO A 170 -7.80 -3.72 8.38
N ASP A 171 -8.26 -4.04 9.60
CA ASP A 171 -8.52 -3.05 10.65
C ASP A 171 -7.25 -2.38 11.18
N TYR A 172 -6.07 -2.94 10.91
CA TYR A 172 -4.80 -2.30 11.26
C TYR A 172 -4.35 -1.22 10.26
N ILE A 173 -5.05 -1.02 9.16
CA ILE A 173 -4.70 0.01 8.17
C ILE A 173 -4.67 1.41 8.81
N PRO A 174 -5.75 1.89 9.45
CA PRO A 174 -5.69 3.22 10.07
C PRO A 174 -4.73 3.27 11.27
N VAL A 175 -4.59 2.17 12.00
CA VAL A 175 -3.65 2.09 13.13
C VAL A 175 -2.21 2.28 12.66
N ASN A 176 -1.79 1.54 11.64
CA ASN A 176 -0.44 1.66 11.07
C ASN A 176 -0.20 3.06 10.49
N CYS A 177 -1.20 3.62 9.83
CA CYS A 177 -1.13 4.98 9.30
C CYS A 177 -0.82 5.98 10.42
N MET A 178 -1.53 5.90 11.53
CA MET A 178 -1.31 6.78 12.69
C MET A 178 0.06 6.57 13.33
N GLN A 179 0.49 5.32 13.47
CA GLN A 179 1.83 5.01 14.01
C GLN A 179 2.94 5.58 13.12
N ASN A 180 2.78 5.52 11.82
CA ASN A 180 3.77 6.05 10.88
C ASN A 180 3.83 7.59 10.89
N ILE A 181 2.70 8.25 11.15
CA ILE A 181 2.63 9.72 11.24
C ILE A 181 3.26 10.22 12.53
N MET A 182 3.11 9.50 13.61
CA MET A 182 3.60 9.86 14.94
C MET A 182 5.06 9.44 15.14
#